data_373ad703f498bcff69d78c20379697ef
#
_entry.id   373ad703f498bcff69d78c20379697ef
#
_cell.length_a   1.000
_cell.length_b   1.000
_cell.length_c   1.000
_cell.angle_alpha   90.00
_cell.angle_beta   90.00
_cell.angle_gamma   90.00
#
_symmetry.space_group_name_H-M   'P 1'
#
loop_
_entity.id
_entity.type
_entity.pdbx_description
1 polymer ?
#
loop_
_entity_poly.entity_id
_entity_poly.type
_entity_poly.pdbx_seq_one_letter_code
_entity_poly.pdbx_strand_id
1 'polypeptide(L)'
;LCGGGCRGEYPTRRTHYDRGARWAVDRRTHEGQRRQKIRRAQGLQRLLLRHRKHWRSSRIGDFSLILRREAHFHLTAPLLMLGVATAAVLRWGTVLVWGMPIGSLAVLHGSLAMCELFGLTAWALHRNGMRIPGLSTVGSILTGFEHLLAAMWTSFRGRSLHMWEQHADTRVLAAKQK
;
A
#
# COMPACT_ATOMS: atom_id res chain seq x y z
N LEU A 1 -10.51 6.04 -61.38
CA LEU A 1 -9.13 6.52 -61.39
C LEU A 1 -9.06 7.88 -60.68
N CYS A 2 -8.84 7.95 -59.40
CA CYS A 2 -8.18 9.08 -58.70
C CYS A 2 -8.00 8.64 -57.24
N GLY A 3 -6.85 8.05 -57.00
CA GLY A 3 -6.34 7.84 -55.65
C GLY A 3 -5.75 9.15 -55.14
N GLY A 4 -6.21 9.61 -54.00
CA GLY A 4 -5.71 10.75 -53.27
C GLY A 4 -5.66 10.41 -51.79
N GLY A 5 -4.54 9.79 -51.34
CA GLY A 5 -4.29 9.49 -49.94
C GLY A 5 -3.95 10.79 -49.18
N CYS A 6 -4.86 11.30 -48.40
CA CYS A 6 -4.55 12.32 -47.38
C CYS A 6 -3.92 11.64 -46.16
N ARG A 7 -2.60 11.52 -46.15
CA ARG A 7 -1.84 11.31 -44.92
C ARG A 7 -1.87 12.60 -44.13
N GLY A 8 -2.77 12.67 -43.17
CA GLY A 8 -2.74 13.72 -42.16
C GLY A 8 -1.52 13.54 -41.26
N GLU A 9 -0.45 14.25 -41.55
CA GLU A 9 0.66 14.46 -40.61
C GLU A 9 0.13 15.26 -39.43
N TYR A 10 -0.10 14.58 -38.31
CA TYR A 10 -0.33 15.26 -37.04
C TYR A 10 0.99 15.88 -36.55
N PRO A 11 1.06 17.21 -36.40
CA PRO A 11 2.26 17.86 -35.89
C PRO A 11 2.50 17.44 -34.46
N THR A 12 3.52 16.63 -34.21
CA THR A 12 4.02 16.30 -32.86
C THR A 12 4.72 17.52 -32.25
N ARG A 13 3.99 18.58 -31.93
CA ARG A 13 4.46 19.63 -31.03
C ARG A 13 4.37 19.10 -29.60
N ARG A 14 5.31 18.26 -29.19
CA ARG A 14 5.56 17.92 -27.79
C ARG A 14 6.20 19.13 -27.11
N THR A 15 5.37 20.04 -26.64
CA THR A 15 5.84 21.19 -25.89
C THR A 15 6.32 20.76 -24.51
N HIS A 16 7.39 21.38 -24.02
CA HIS A 16 8.02 21.19 -22.71
C HIS A 16 7.04 21.39 -21.52
N TYR A 17 5.88 21.99 -21.79
CA TYR A 17 4.77 22.23 -20.83
C TYR A 17 4.05 20.96 -20.37
N ASP A 18 4.14 19.88 -21.17
CA ASP A 18 3.39 18.63 -20.96
C ASP A 18 3.96 17.73 -19.84
N ARG A 19 5.21 17.94 -19.41
CA ARG A 19 5.82 17.17 -18.32
C ARG A 19 5.27 17.56 -16.96
N GLY A 20 5.16 18.84 -16.66
CA GLY A 20 4.65 19.33 -15.38
C GLY A 20 3.19 18.93 -15.15
N ALA A 21 2.35 19.01 -16.18
CA ALA A 21 0.95 18.61 -16.13
C ALA A 21 0.79 17.10 -15.92
N ARG A 22 1.61 16.26 -16.58
CA ARG A 22 1.61 14.80 -16.38
C ARG A 22 1.99 14.40 -14.96
N TRP A 23 3.01 15.01 -14.37
CA TRP A 23 3.41 14.75 -12.99
C TRP A 23 2.30 15.14 -11.98
N ALA A 24 1.57 16.20 -12.24
CA ALA A 24 0.46 16.64 -11.39
C ALA A 24 -0.74 15.69 -11.49
N VAL A 25 -1.09 15.24 -12.70
CA VAL A 25 -2.15 14.26 -12.94
C VAL A 25 -1.78 12.91 -12.33
N ASP A 26 -0.53 12.45 -12.49
CA ASP A 26 -0.04 11.17 -11.97
C ASP A 26 -0.08 11.14 -10.44
N ARG A 27 0.35 12.20 -9.75
CA ARG A 27 0.23 12.29 -8.28
C ARG A 27 -1.21 12.22 -7.80
N ARG A 28 -2.15 12.89 -8.46
CA ARG A 28 -3.58 12.87 -8.10
C ARG A 28 -4.17 11.48 -8.28
N THR A 29 -3.82 10.77 -9.35
CA THR A 29 -4.27 9.40 -9.60
C THR A 29 -3.70 8.42 -8.56
N HIS A 30 -2.43 8.55 -8.18
CA HIS A 30 -1.81 7.73 -7.14
C HIS A 30 -2.47 7.93 -5.77
N GLU A 31 -2.75 9.18 -5.39
CA GLU A 31 -3.43 9.46 -4.12
C GLU A 31 -4.88 8.96 -4.13
N GLY A 32 -5.60 9.10 -5.25
CA GLY A 32 -6.93 8.55 -5.45
C GLY A 32 -6.93 7.01 -5.33
N GLN A 33 -5.99 6.33 -5.96
CA GLN A 33 -5.83 4.88 -5.86
C GLN A 33 -5.49 4.44 -4.43
N ARG A 34 -4.61 5.17 -3.72
CA ARG A 34 -4.28 4.91 -2.32
C ARG A 34 -5.52 5.01 -1.43
N ARG A 35 -6.30 6.08 -1.55
CA ARG A 35 -7.57 6.25 -0.80
C ARG A 35 -8.54 5.12 -1.11
N GLN A 36 -8.65 4.71 -2.36
CA GLN A 36 -9.53 3.60 -2.76
C GLN A 36 -9.09 2.26 -2.14
N LYS A 37 -7.77 1.97 -2.09
CA LYS A 37 -7.22 0.79 -1.44
C LYS A 37 -7.52 0.79 0.07
N ILE A 38 -7.31 1.91 0.75
CA ILE A 38 -7.61 2.06 2.18
C ILE A 38 -9.11 1.85 2.45
N ARG A 39 -10.01 2.43 1.63
CA ARG A 39 -11.47 2.22 1.75
C ARG A 39 -11.87 0.75 1.61
N ARG A 40 -11.33 0.05 0.61
CA ARG A 40 -11.60 -1.39 0.41
C ARG A 40 -11.11 -2.21 1.60
N ALA A 41 -9.89 -1.93 2.08
CA ALA A 41 -9.33 -2.59 3.25
C ALA A 41 -10.19 -2.34 4.50
N GLN A 42 -10.65 -1.11 4.73
CA GLN A 42 -11.53 -0.74 5.84
C GLN A 42 -12.88 -1.47 5.76
N GLY A 43 -13.48 -1.55 4.57
CA GLY A 43 -14.74 -2.28 4.35
C GLY A 43 -14.59 -3.76 4.67
N LEU A 44 -13.50 -4.39 4.18
CA LEU A 44 -13.21 -5.80 4.42
C LEU A 44 -12.92 -6.08 5.91
N GLN A 45 -12.13 -5.25 6.57
CA GLN A 45 -11.85 -5.38 8.01
C GLN A 45 -13.13 -5.31 8.85
N ARG A 46 -14.04 -4.38 8.54
CA ARG A 46 -15.34 -4.28 9.21
C ARG A 46 -16.21 -5.50 8.98
N LEU A 47 -16.26 -5.99 7.75
CA LEU A 47 -17.00 -7.20 7.38
C LEU A 47 -16.47 -8.40 8.18
N LEU A 48 -15.14 -8.60 8.21
CA LEU A 48 -14.51 -9.68 8.96
C LEU A 48 -14.79 -9.59 10.46
N LEU A 49 -14.71 -8.40 11.04
CA LEU A 49 -15.03 -8.18 12.46
C LEU A 49 -16.52 -8.43 12.77
N ARG A 50 -17.43 -7.99 11.89
CA ARG A 50 -18.87 -8.22 12.02
C ARG A 50 -19.21 -9.72 11.97
N HIS A 51 -18.55 -10.45 11.09
CA HIS A 51 -18.76 -11.87 10.87
C HIS A 51 -17.77 -12.78 11.63
N ARG A 52 -17.16 -12.29 12.71
CA ARG A 52 -16.14 -13.02 13.49
C ARG A 52 -16.59 -14.41 13.97
N LYS A 53 -17.89 -14.62 14.20
CA LYS A 53 -18.45 -15.91 14.58
C LYS A 53 -18.30 -16.97 13.48
N HIS A 54 -18.39 -16.57 12.22
CA HIS A 54 -18.33 -17.50 11.09
C HIS A 54 -16.92 -18.00 10.81
N TRP A 55 -15.89 -17.13 10.84
CA TRP A 55 -14.53 -17.59 10.60
C TRP A 55 -13.87 -18.23 11.84
N ARG A 56 -14.47 -18.08 13.03
CA ARG A 56 -14.07 -18.82 14.23
C ARG A 56 -14.71 -20.20 14.33
N SER A 57 -15.84 -20.43 13.67
CA SER A 57 -16.57 -21.69 13.71
C SER A 57 -16.01 -22.68 12.71
N SER A 58 -15.68 -23.88 13.13
CA SER A 58 -15.26 -24.98 12.24
C SER A 58 -16.43 -25.63 11.51
N ARG A 59 -17.67 -25.27 11.83
CA ARG A 59 -18.89 -25.90 11.27
C ARG A 59 -19.17 -25.58 9.80
N ILE A 60 -18.51 -24.55 9.22
CA ILE A 60 -18.79 -24.05 7.86
C ILE A 60 -17.84 -24.66 6.81
N GLY A 61 -17.06 -25.71 7.19
CA GLY A 61 -16.15 -26.40 6.27
C GLY A 61 -15.04 -25.50 5.70
N ASP A 62 -14.65 -25.74 4.45
CA ASP A 62 -13.52 -25.09 3.78
C ASP A 62 -13.69 -23.56 3.67
N PHE A 63 -14.92 -23.06 3.59
CA PHE A 63 -15.18 -21.63 3.54
C PHE A 63 -14.73 -20.91 4.82
N SER A 64 -14.88 -21.54 5.98
CA SER A 64 -14.38 -20.97 7.25
C SER A 64 -12.86 -20.83 7.28
N LEU A 65 -12.16 -21.73 6.61
CA LEU A 65 -10.70 -21.73 6.49
C LEU A 65 -10.22 -20.56 5.63
N ILE A 66 -10.89 -20.32 4.51
CA ILE A 66 -10.62 -19.16 3.65
C ILE A 66 -10.86 -17.86 4.41
N LEU A 67 -12.02 -17.72 5.08
CA LEU A 67 -12.34 -16.54 5.89
C LEU A 67 -11.34 -16.32 7.04
N ARG A 68 -10.88 -17.40 7.68
CA ARG A 68 -9.86 -17.32 8.73
C ARG A 68 -8.52 -16.82 8.18
N ARG A 69 -8.12 -17.28 7.01
CA ARG A 69 -6.91 -16.85 6.32
C ARG A 69 -6.96 -15.36 5.97
N GLU A 70 -8.08 -14.92 5.42
CA GLU A 70 -8.34 -13.52 5.10
C GLU A 70 -8.37 -12.64 6.36
N ALA A 71 -9.03 -13.12 7.44
CA ALA A 71 -9.06 -12.41 8.71
C ALA A 71 -7.65 -12.26 9.31
N HIS A 72 -6.82 -13.32 9.26
CA HIS A 72 -5.45 -13.26 9.71
C HIS A 72 -4.66 -12.21 8.90
N PHE A 73 -4.74 -12.23 7.57
CA PHE A 73 -4.02 -11.31 6.71
C PHE A 73 -4.44 -9.85 6.94
N HIS A 74 -5.73 -9.57 7.06
CA HIS A 74 -6.25 -8.21 7.13
C HIS A 74 -6.31 -7.62 8.55
N LEU A 75 -6.37 -8.45 9.59
CA LEU A 75 -6.49 -7.99 10.98
C LEU A 75 -5.23 -8.24 11.79
N THR A 76 -4.64 -9.45 11.70
CA THR A 76 -3.53 -9.86 12.56
C THR A 76 -2.18 -9.44 11.97
N ALA A 77 -1.97 -9.66 10.67
CA ALA A 77 -0.68 -9.39 10.05
C ALA A 77 -0.24 -7.91 10.14
N PRO A 78 -1.12 -6.89 9.93
CA PRO A 78 -0.74 -5.49 10.14
C PRO A 78 -0.32 -5.19 11.58
N LEU A 79 -0.98 -5.80 12.58
CA LEU A 79 -0.62 -5.63 13.99
C LEU A 79 0.73 -6.28 14.32
N LEU A 80 1.00 -7.47 13.76
CA LEU A 80 2.30 -8.11 13.88
C LEU A 80 3.42 -7.27 13.26
N MET A 81 3.18 -6.68 12.08
CA MET A 81 4.14 -5.78 11.45
C MET A 81 4.40 -4.53 12.30
N LEU A 82 3.36 -3.98 12.93
CA LEU A 82 3.53 -2.88 13.89
C LEU A 82 4.35 -3.32 15.10
N GLY A 83 4.09 -4.54 15.62
CA GLY A 83 4.87 -5.14 16.71
C GLY A 83 6.35 -5.30 16.35
N VAL A 84 6.64 -5.83 15.15
CA VAL A 84 8.01 -5.96 14.64
C VAL A 84 8.70 -4.60 14.51
N ALA A 85 8.00 -3.60 13.94
CA ALA A 85 8.55 -2.25 13.82
C ALA A 85 8.84 -1.63 15.19
N THR A 86 7.94 -1.82 16.18
CA THR A 86 8.14 -1.33 17.55
C THR A 86 9.32 -2.04 18.21
N ALA A 87 9.43 -3.38 18.06
CA ALA A 87 10.55 -4.15 18.58
C ALA A 87 11.89 -3.71 17.96
N ALA A 88 11.91 -3.41 16.66
CA ALA A 88 13.08 -2.86 15.98
C ALA A 88 13.51 -1.50 16.59
N VAL A 89 12.57 -0.59 16.79
CA VAL A 89 12.84 0.71 17.40
C VAL A 89 13.39 0.57 18.83
N LEU A 90 12.78 -0.30 19.64
CA LEU A 90 13.26 -0.58 21.01
C LEU A 90 14.65 -1.19 20.98
N ARG A 91 14.92 -2.16 20.10
CA ARG A 91 16.23 -2.76 19.91
C ARG A 91 17.29 -1.73 19.56
N TRP A 92 17.02 -0.82 18.63
CA TRP A 92 17.96 0.25 18.31
C TRP A 92 18.13 1.23 19.47
N GLY A 93 17.06 1.51 20.21
CA GLY A 93 17.12 2.33 21.44
C GLY A 93 18.05 1.71 22.49
N THR A 94 17.97 0.39 22.71
CA THR A 94 18.88 -0.31 23.64
C THR A 94 20.34 -0.26 23.19
N VAL A 95 20.60 -0.43 21.89
CA VAL A 95 21.97 -0.30 21.34
C VAL A 95 22.52 1.10 21.51
N LEU A 96 21.71 2.14 21.37
CA LEU A 96 22.14 3.53 21.56
C LEU A 96 22.48 3.84 23.01
N VAL A 97 21.76 3.25 23.98
CA VAL A 97 21.95 3.50 25.41
C VAL A 97 23.07 2.65 26.02
N TRP A 98 23.10 1.36 25.66
CA TRP A 98 23.98 0.36 26.32
C TRP A 98 25.16 -0.06 25.45
N GLY A 99 25.22 0.41 24.21
CA GLY A 99 26.23 0.00 23.23
C GLY A 99 25.90 -1.31 22.53
N MET A 100 26.78 -1.69 21.59
CA MET A 100 26.60 -2.93 20.82
C MET A 100 26.86 -4.15 21.68
N PRO A 101 25.99 -5.18 21.61
CA PRO A 101 26.23 -6.44 22.31
C PRO A 101 27.47 -7.14 21.76
N ILE A 102 28.11 -7.98 22.59
CA ILE A 102 29.32 -8.73 22.24
C ILE A 102 28.97 -10.21 21.99
N GLY A 103 29.78 -10.90 21.19
CA GLY A 103 29.64 -12.34 20.93
C GLY A 103 28.49 -12.70 19.97
N SER A 104 27.80 -13.80 20.22
CA SER A 104 26.72 -14.31 19.38
C SER A 104 25.54 -13.34 19.24
N LEU A 105 25.28 -12.51 20.27
CA LEU A 105 24.25 -11.50 20.22
C LEU A 105 24.58 -10.39 19.21
N ALA A 106 25.84 -10.04 19.00
CA ALA A 106 26.24 -9.07 17.97
C ALA A 106 25.88 -9.58 16.55
N VAL A 107 26.09 -10.89 16.29
CA VAL A 107 25.73 -11.51 15.00
C VAL A 107 24.21 -11.45 14.77
N LEU A 108 23.43 -11.78 15.80
CA LEU A 108 21.97 -11.72 15.72
C LEU A 108 21.49 -10.27 15.48
N HIS A 109 22.03 -9.29 16.20
CA HIS A 109 21.71 -7.89 16.00
C HIS A 109 22.08 -7.40 14.61
N GLY A 110 23.24 -7.79 14.10
CA GLY A 110 23.72 -7.46 12.76
C GLY A 110 22.80 -8.03 11.67
N SER A 111 22.43 -9.30 11.78
CA SER A 111 21.55 -9.95 10.80
C SER A 111 20.14 -9.31 10.78
N LEU A 112 19.57 -9.02 11.95
CA LEU A 112 18.29 -8.32 12.05
C LEU A 112 18.38 -6.90 11.46
N ALA A 113 19.45 -6.16 11.73
CA ALA A 113 19.68 -4.83 11.17
C ALA A 113 19.76 -4.87 9.64
N MET A 114 20.43 -5.87 9.07
CA MET A 114 20.48 -6.06 7.61
C MET A 114 19.11 -6.35 7.02
N CYS A 115 18.30 -7.19 7.66
CA CYS A 115 16.91 -7.45 7.22
C CYS A 115 16.04 -6.19 7.27
N GLU A 116 16.17 -5.40 8.34
CA GLU A 116 15.44 -4.12 8.48
C GLU A 116 15.87 -3.12 7.41
N LEU A 117 17.17 -2.95 7.20
CA LEU A 117 17.71 -2.06 6.17
C LEU A 117 17.25 -2.47 4.77
N PHE A 118 17.29 -3.78 4.48
CA PHE A 118 16.78 -4.34 3.22
C PHE A 118 15.28 -4.02 3.03
N GLY A 119 14.46 -4.26 4.07
CA GLY A 119 13.02 -3.97 4.04
C GLY A 119 12.73 -2.48 3.83
N LEU A 120 13.41 -1.61 4.57
CA LEU A 120 13.27 -0.15 4.43
C LEU A 120 13.69 0.34 3.05
N THR A 121 14.81 -0.18 2.52
CA THR A 121 15.29 0.16 1.18
C THR A 121 14.29 -0.31 0.11
N ALA A 122 13.80 -1.54 0.21
CA ALA A 122 12.79 -2.07 -0.71
C ALA A 122 11.52 -1.23 -0.71
N TRP A 123 11.04 -0.83 0.47
CA TRP A 123 9.87 0.03 0.63
C TRP A 123 10.11 1.43 0.04
N ALA A 124 11.25 2.06 0.33
CA ALA A 124 11.59 3.38 -0.16
C ALA A 124 11.74 3.41 -1.69
N LEU A 125 12.42 2.42 -2.28
CA LEU A 125 12.59 2.29 -3.73
C LEU A 125 11.24 2.06 -4.42
N HIS A 126 10.39 1.19 -3.86
CA HIS A 126 9.05 0.94 -4.39
C HIS A 126 8.19 2.22 -4.35
N ARG A 127 8.27 2.98 -3.26
CA ARG A 127 7.53 4.25 -3.09
C ARG A 127 7.99 5.33 -4.09
N ASN A 128 9.27 5.32 -4.46
CA ASN A 128 9.85 6.20 -5.49
C ASN A 128 9.61 5.71 -6.93
N GLY A 129 8.86 4.63 -7.11
CA GLY A 129 8.50 4.10 -8.43
C GLY A 129 9.59 3.27 -9.11
N MET A 130 10.69 2.96 -8.41
CA MET A 130 11.74 2.08 -8.92
C MET A 130 11.26 0.62 -8.92
N ARG A 131 11.34 -0.03 -10.09
CA ARG A 131 10.90 -1.42 -10.29
C ARG A 131 12.10 -2.33 -10.47
N ILE A 132 12.67 -2.77 -9.36
CA ILE A 132 13.74 -3.78 -9.35
C ILE A 132 13.07 -5.13 -9.07
N PRO A 133 13.26 -6.16 -9.93
CA PRO A 133 12.70 -7.49 -9.72
C PRO A 133 13.08 -8.02 -8.33
N GLY A 134 12.12 -8.66 -7.64
CA GLY A 134 12.30 -9.12 -6.25
C GLY A 134 12.11 -8.02 -5.20
N LEU A 135 12.87 -6.93 -5.25
CA LEU A 135 12.72 -5.80 -4.32
C LEU A 135 11.35 -5.14 -4.41
N SER A 136 10.82 -4.97 -5.63
CA SER A 136 9.51 -4.37 -5.82
C SER A 136 8.38 -5.22 -5.23
N THR A 137 8.54 -6.54 -5.18
CA THR A 137 7.58 -7.43 -4.52
C THR A 137 7.56 -7.20 -3.01
N VAL A 138 8.73 -7.17 -2.37
CA VAL A 138 8.85 -6.86 -0.94
C VAL A 138 8.30 -5.47 -0.64
N GLY A 139 8.68 -4.47 -1.42
CA GLY A 139 8.19 -3.10 -1.30
C GLY A 139 6.66 -2.99 -1.44
N SER A 140 6.05 -3.74 -2.38
CA SER A 140 4.60 -3.76 -2.58
C SER A 140 3.86 -4.41 -1.41
N ILE A 141 4.42 -5.48 -0.81
CA ILE A 141 3.88 -6.13 0.39
C ILE A 141 3.90 -5.15 1.57
N LEU A 142 5.04 -4.49 1.82
CA LEU A 142 5.17 -3.50 2.90
C LEU A 142 4.21 -2.32 2.71
N THR A 143 4.06 -1.82 1.47
CA THR A 143 3.07 -0.78 1.15
C THR A 143 1.64 -1.28 1.37
N GLY A 144 1.36 -2.56 1.08
CA GLY A 144 0.08 -3.21 1.41
C GLY A 144 -0.23 -3.17 2.91
N PHE A 145 0.73 -3.52 3.76
CA PHE A 145 0.58 -3.42 5.22
C PHE A 145 0.40 -1.97 5.70
N GLU A 146 1.10 -1.00 5.12
CA GLU A 146 0.87 0.43 5.39
C GLU A 146 -0.60 0.82 5.15
N HIS A 147 -1.19 0.37 4.02
CA HIS A 147 -2.60 0.63 3.72
C HIS A 147 -3.56 -0.05 4.71
N LEU A 148 -3.25 -1.27 5.14
CA LEU A 148 -4.05 -2.01 6.12
C LEU A 148 -4.00 -1.35 7.51
N LEU A 149 -2.82 -0.89 7.95
CA LEU A 149 -2.65 -0.13 9.19
C LEU A 149 -3.38 1.22 9.12
N ALA A 150 -3.27 1.94 8.00
CA ALA A 150 -4.00 3.18 7.79
C ALA A 150 -5.52 2.97 7.83
N ALA A 151 -6.02 1.85 7.25
CA ALA A 151 -7.42 1.48 7.30
C ALA A 151 -7.90 1.18 8.74
N MET A 152 -7.11 0.46 9.52
CA MET A 152 -7.38 0.21 10.94
C MET A 152 -7.39 1.51 11.74
N TRP A 153 -6.38 2.36 11.58
CA TRP A 153 -6.27 3.61 12.28
C TRP A 153 -7.45 4.56 12.00
N THR A 154 -7.85 4.67 10.73
CA THR A 154 -9.03 5.48 10.35
C THR A 154 -10.32 4.90 10.92
N SER A 155 -10.42 3.56 11.02
CA SER A 155 -11.57 2.88 11.66
C SER A 155 -11.63 3.15 13.15
N PHE A 156 -10.50 3.10 13.88
CA PHE A 156 -10.41 3.41 15.30
C PHE A 156 -10.79 4.87 15.60
N ARG A 157 -10.43 5.80 14.73
CA ARG A 157 -10.81 7.22 14.86
C ARG A 157 -12.27 7.51 14.49
N GLY A 158 -13.08 6.48 14.21
CA GLY A 158 -14.48 6.65 13.83
C GLY A 158 -14.69 7.32 12.46
N ARG A 159 -13.62 7.60 11.72
CA ARG A 159 -13.70 8.21 10.40
C ARG A 159 -14.06 7.13 9.38
N SER A 160 -15.34 7.06 9.03
CA SER A 160 -15.81 6.28 7.88
C SER A 160 -15.47 7.05 6.62
N LEU A 161 -14.59 6.52 5.78
CA LEU A 161 -14.44 7.02 4.42
C LEU A 161 -15.72 6.61 3.68
N HIS A 162 -16.64 7.54 3.48
CA HIS A 162 -17.92 7.27 2.80
C HIS A 162 -17.67 6.64 1.44
N MET A 163 -18.35 5.51 1.18
CA MET A 163 -18.19 4.73 -0.06
C MET A 163 -18.58 5.50 -1.32
N TRP A 164 -19.27 6.62 -1.19
CA TRP A 164 -19.95 7.32 -2.28
C TRP A 164 -19.40 8.71 -2.64
N GLU A 165 -18.30 9.14 -2.07
CA GLU A 165 -17.60 10.28 -2.66
C GLU A 165 -17.03 9.84 -4.03
N GLN A 166 -17.91 9.87 -5.04
CA GLN A 166 -17.47 9.90 -6.43
C GLN A 166 -16.60 11.14 -6.57
N HIS A 167 -15.38 10.95 -7.08
CA HIS A 167 -14.50 12.08 -7.32
C HIS A 167 -15.23 13.14 -8.11
N ALA A 168 -15.48 14.31 -7.51
CA ALA A 168 -16.03 15.48 -8.20
C ALA A 168 -15.21 15.82 -9.45
N ASP A 169 -13.90 15.49 -9.43
CA ASP A 169 -12.96 15.70 -10.54
C ASP A 169 -13.32 14.92 -11.81
N THR A 170 -13.88 13.70 -11.71
CA THR A 170 -14.29 12.94 -12.90
C THR A 170 -15.51 13.54 -13.58
N ARG A 171 -16.41 14.18 -12.83
CA ARG A 171 -17.56 14.88 -13.39
C ARG A 171 -17.16 16.20 -14.07
N VAL A 172 -16.20 16.91 -13.49
CA VAL A 172 -15.68 18.16 -14.05
C VAL A 172 -14.92 17.91 -15.35
N LEU A 173 -14.15 16.82 -15.42
CA LEU A 173 -13.45 16.43 -16.65
C LEU A 173 -14.41 15.97 -17.75
N ALA A 174 -15.44 15.20 -17.42
CA ALA A 174 -16.47 14.78 -18.37
C ALA A 174 -17.32 15.97 -18.86
N ALA A 175 -17.55 16.97 -18.04
CA ALA A 175 -18.27 18.18 -18.42
C ALA A 175 -17.46 19.12 -19.33
N LYS A 176 -16.11 19.08 -19.25
CA LYS A 176 -15.22 19.86 -20.12
C LYS A 176 -14.95 19.21 -21.48
N GLN A 177 -15.36 17.95 -21.68
CA GLN A 177 -15.23 17.24 -22.97
C GLN A 177 -16.49 17.29 -23.83
N LYS A 178 -17.57 17.88 -23.34
CA LYS A 178 -18.78 18.25 -24.13
C LYS A 178 -18.71 19.71 -24.56
#